data_c08229c629af851104c0434a593bc6d6
#
_entry.id   c08229c629af851104c0434a593bc6d6
#
_cell.length_a   1.000
_cell.length_b   1.000
_cell.length_c   1.000
_cell.angle_alpha   90.00
_cell.angle_beta   90.00
_cell.angle_gamma   90.00
#
_symmetry.space_group_name_H-M   'P 1'
#
loop_
_entity.id
_entity.type
_entity.pdbx_description
1 polymer ?
#
loop_
_entity_poly.entity_id
_entity_poly.type
_entity_poly.pdbx_seq_one_letter_code
_entity_poly.pdbx_strand_id
1 'polypeptide(L)'
;VFGIENFRNDITRIKCNPKNFKRIGFGNIKDMILFYTKGANPVWHEPTEPYSDGDIDKLFPKRDENGRRYTTVPIHAPGETATSKPFKGMMPPPGRHWRTDVATLEQWDKDGLIEWSDNGNPRKKVFADERKGKRTQDVWTSYKDPQYPIYPTEKNEGFIEMIIKTSSNKDSIVMDPFCGSGTTLETASCLSRTWIGIDNSDLAIKIAKKRFGDNASLFGQDYDYIDVGSQTDGSCQTMSK
;
A
#
# COMPACT_ATOMS: atom_id res chain seq x y z
N VAL A 1 -20.52 -10.06 -9.59
CA VAL A 1 -19.54 -11.15 -9.49
C VAL A 1 -18.99 -11.25 -8.07
N PHE A 2 -18.58 -10.13 -7.44
CA PHE A 2 -17.92 -10.15 -6.13
C PHE A 2 -18.88 -9.98 -4.94
N GLY A 3 -20.10 -9.50 -5.15
CA GLY A 3 -21.07 -9.15 -4.10
C GLY A 3 -20.77 -7.81 -3.45
N ILE A 4 -21.82 -7.06 -3.08
CA ILE A 4 -21.67 -5.74 -2.46
C ILE A 4 -21.06 -5.82 -1.06
N GLU A 5 -21.30 -6.92 -0.35
CA GLU A 5 -20.77 -7.22 0.97
C GLU A 5 -19.24 -7.35 1.00
N ASN A 6 -18.64 -7.61 -0.15
CA ASN A 6 -17.20 -7.76 -0.34
C ASN A 6 -16.51 -6.48 -0.86
N PHE A 7 -17.28 -5.43 -1.14
CA PHE A 7 -16.76 -4.12 -1.51
C PHE A 7 -16.03 -3.48 -0.32
N ARG A 8 -14.84 -2.92 -0.58
CA ARG A 8 -14.02 -2.27 0.44
C ARG A 8 -13.83 -0.78 0.17
N ASN A 9 -13.36 -0.43 -1.02
CA ASN A 9 -13.12 0.97 -1.41
C ASN A 9 -13.32 1.17 -2.91
N ASP A 10 -13.67 2.40 -3.25
CA ASP A 10 -13.40 3.02 -4.54
C ASP A 10 -12.18 3.93 -4.38
N ILE A 11 -11.18 3.74 -5.22
CA ILE A 11 -9.91 4.43 -5.13
C ILE A 11 -9.75 5.28 -6.39
N THR A 12 -9.46 6.57 -6.22
CA THR A 12 -9.13 7.47 -7.33
C THR A 12 -7.62 7.54 -7.52
N ARG A 13 -7.14 7.13 -8.68
CA ARG A 13 -5.74 7.24 -9.07
C ARG A 13 -5.55 8.32 -10.13
N ILE A 14 -4.60 9.23 -9.95
CA ILE A 14 -4.20 10.19 -10.98
C ILE A 14 -3.19 9.49 -11.90
N LYS A 15 -3.62 9.18 -13.13
CA LYS A 15 -2.85 8.40 -14.11
C LYS A 15 -1.91 9.22 -14.99
N CYS A 16 -2.20 10.50 -15.20
CA CYS A 16 -1.40 11.36 -16.07
C CYS A 16 -1.50 12.83 -15.68
N ASN A 17 -0.61 13.63 -16.26
CA ASN A 17 -0.69 15.08 -16.14
C ASN A 17 -1.91 15.64 -16.90
N PRO A 18 -2.42 16.81 -16.51
CA PRO A 18 -3.44 17.50 -17.27
C PRO A 18 -3.03 17.71 -18.73
N LYS A 19 -3.96 17.52 -19.65
CA LYS A 19 -3.75 17.70 -21.07
C LYS A 19 -4.58 18.89 -21.58
N ASN A 20 -3.93 19.84 -22.24
CA ASN A 20 -4.56 21.06 -22.75
C ASN A 20 -5.11 20.85 -24.18
N PHE A 21 -6.16 20.05 -24.32
CA PHE A 21 -6.89 20.02 -25.58
C PHE A 21 -8.21 20.77 -25.46
N LYS A 22 -8.61 21.37 -26.59
CA LYS A 22 -9.94 21.94 -26.72
C LYS A 22 -10.98 20.80 -26.76
N ARG A 23 -11.91 20.78 -25.80
CA ARG A 23 -13.02 19.82 -25.73
C ARG A 23 -14.20 20.40 -24.94
N ILE A 24 -15.36 19.81 -25.11
CA ILE A 24 -16.50 20.06 -24.23
C ILE A 24 -16.41 19.06 -23.07
N GLY A 25 -16.22 19.57 -21.84
CA GLY A 25 -16.10 18.80 -20.61
C GLY A 25 -14.70 18.79 -20.00
N PHE A 26 -14.59 18.16 -18.83
CA PHE A 26 -13.35 18.08 -18.06
C PHE A 26 -12.38 17.05 -18.61
N GLY A 27 -11.08 17.24 -18.37
CA GLY A 27 -10.02 16.32 -18.74
C GLY A 27 -10.06 15.02 -17.93
N ASN A 28 -10.01 13.87 -18.60
CA ASN A 28 -9.89 12.57 -17.93
C ASN A 28 -8.41 12.31 -17.58
N ILE A 29 -8.04 12.55 -16.32
CA ILE A 29 -6.69 12.34 -15.80
C ILE A 29 -6.66 11.27 -14.71
N LYS A 30 -7.78 10.61 -14.43
CA LYS A 30 -7.90 9.62 -13.35
C LYS A 30 -8.39 8.27 -13.87
N ASP A 31 -8.08 7.25 -13.11
CA ASP A 31 -8.74 5.95 -13.12
C ASP A 31 -9.49 5.77 -11.80
N MET A 32 -10.60 5.05 -11.83
CA MET A 32 -11.29 4.56 -10.65
C MET A 32 -10.96 3.08 -10.50
N ILE A 33 -10.52 2.69 -9.30
CA ILE A 33 -10.16 1.32 -8.97
C ILE A 33 -11.14 0.85 -7.90
N LEU A 34 -11.76 -0.29 -8.14
CA LEU A 34 -12.70 -0.89 -7.20
C LEU A 34 -11.99 -2.02 -6.45
N PHE A 35 -11.88 -1.88 -5.14
CA PHE A 35 -11.26 -2.87 -4.28
C PHE A 35 -12.33 -3.78 -3.64
N TYR A 36 -12.18 -5.07 -3.88
CA TYR A 36 -13.02 -6.12 -3.32
C TYR A 36 -12.18 -7.18 -2.62
N THR A 37 -12.76 -7.86 -1.64
CA THR A 37 -12.19 -9.05 -1.01
C THR A 37 -13.13 -10.24 -1.20
N LYS A 38 -12.59 -11.47 -1.21
CA LYS A 38 -13.43 -12.67 -1.33
C LYS A 38 -14.15 -13.03 -0.03
N GLY A 39 -13.67 -12.54 1.10
CA GLY A 39 -14.23 -12.85 2.41
C GLY A 39 -13.83 -11.86 3.48
N ALA A 40 -14.19 -12.15 4.73
CA ALA A 40 -14.01 -11.27 5.87
C ALA A 40 -12.55 -11.06 6.29
N ASN A 41 -11.67 -12.04 6.04
CA ASN A 41 -10.27 -12.04 6.46
C ASN A 41 -9.32 -12.09 5.24
N PRO A 42 -9.23 -10.99 4.47
CA PRO A 42 -8.31 -10.92 3.33
C PRO A 42 -6.85 -10.82 3.81
N VAL A 43 -5.91 -11.17 2.93
CA VAL A 43 -4.52 -10.75 3.11
C VAL A 43 -4.48 -9.23 2.96
N TRP A 44 -3.98 -8.56 3.99
CA TRP A 44 -3.86 -7.11 4.01
C TRP A 44 -2.57 -6.68 4.71
N HIS A 45 -1.67 -6.08 3.94
CA HIS A 45 -0.48 -5.43 4.44
C HIS A 45 -0.67 -3.92 4.28
N GLU A 46 -0.76 -3.19 5.38
CA GLU A 46 -1.07 -1.76 5.34
C GLU A 46 -0.02 -0.97 4.54
N PRO A 47 -0.41 -0.37 3.39
CA PRO A 47 0.51 0.40 2.60
C PRO A 47 0.80 1.75 3.26
N THR A 48 2.08 2.13 3.27
CA THR A 48 2.53 3.41 3.80
C THR A 48 3.37 4.15 2.79
N GLU A 49 3.24 5.46 2.76
CA GLU A 49 4.09 6.36 1.98
C GLU A 49 5.11 7.02 2.91
N PRO A 50 6.38 7.13 2.50
CA PRO A 50 7.36 7.88 3.29
C PRO A 50 6.88 9.29 3.57
N TYR A 51 7.24 9.83 4.74
CA TYR A 51 7.01 11.24 5.01
C TYR A 51 7.89 12.10 4.10
N SER A 52 7.31 13.11 3.46
CA SER A 52 8.08 14.21 2.88
C SER A 52 8.66 15.11 3.97
N ASP A 53 9.65 15.92 3.65
CA ASP A 53 10.20 16.91 4.60
C ASP A 53 9.10 17.83 5.14
N GLY A 54 8.17 18.26 4.28
CA GLY A 54 7.01 19.07 4.69
C GLY A 54 6.03 18.32 5.60
N ASP A 55 5.86 17.01 5.42
CA ASP A 55 5.08 16.18 6.35
C ASP A 55 5.77 16.10 7.71
N ILE A 56 7.11 15.90 7.73
CA ILE A 56 7.89 15.82 8.97
C ILE A 56 7.80 17.14 9.72
N ASP A 57 7.98 18.27 9.05
CA ASP A 57 7.90 19.59 9.67
C ASP A 57 6.53 19.86 10.29
N LYS A 58 5.47 19.46 9.62
CA LYS A 58 4.09 19.67 10.06
C LYS A 58 3.67 18.71 11.18
N LEU A 59 3.98 17.43 11.05
CA LEU A 59 3.50 16.38 11.95
C LEU A 59 4.38 16.19 13.17
N PHE A 60 5.68 16.50 13.08
CA PHE A 60 6.67 16.35 14.12
C PHE A 60 7.43 17.67 14.35
N PRO A 61 6.72 18.71 14.83
CA PRO A 61 7.27 20.07 14.92
C PRO A 61 8.34 20.23 16.02
N LYS A 62 8.41 19.30 16.98
CA LYS A 62 9.32 19.37 18.10
C LYS A 62 10.63 18.64 17.83
N ARG A 63 11.69 19.03 18.54
CA ARG A 63 12.99 18.34 18.54
C ARG A 63 13.39 18.00 19.98
N ASP A 64 13.98 16.82 20.17
CA ASP A 64 14.63 16.47 21.42
C ASP A 64 16.07 17.03 21.50
N GLU A 65 16.77 16.73 22.58
CA GLU A 65 18.15 17.15 22.82
C GLU A 65 19.13 16.61 21.75
N ASN A 66 18.81 15.50 21.14
CA ASN A 66 19.60 14.88 20.07
C ASN A 66 19.19 15.36 18.67
N GLY A 67 18.25 16.31 18.57
CA GLY A 67 17.75 16.83 17.31
C GLY A 67 16.71 15.96 16.62
N ARG A 68 16.28 14.82 17.21
CA ARG A 68 15.26 13.93 16.65
C ARG A 68 13.91 14.64 16.61
N ARG A 69 13.22 14.52 15.49
CA ARG A 69 11.88 15.11 15.32
C ARG A 69 10.82 14.27 16.02
N TYR A 70 9.95 14.91 16.80
CA TYR A 70 8.84 14.24 17.47
C TYR A 70 7.58 15.10 17.56
N THR A 71 6.48 14.44 17.85
CA THR A 71 5.21 15.03 18.28
C THR A 71 4.79 14.40 19.60
N THR A 72 3.73 14.93 20.22
CA THR A 72 3.20 14.35 21.45
C THR A 72 1.74 13.94 21.28
N VAL A 73 1.39 12.80 21.85
CA VAL A 73 0.03 12.28 21.85
C VAL A 73 -0.51 12.11 23.27
N PRO A 74 -1.84 12.29 23.49
CA PRO A 74 -2.46 12.02 24.78
C PRO A 74 -2.29 10.55 25.18
N ILE A 75 -1.92 10.28 26.43
CA ILE A 75 -1.80 8.93 26.99
C ILE A 75 -3.08 8.43 27.65
N HIS A 76 -4.18 9.15 27.53
CA HIS A 76 -5.49 8.78 28.04
C HIS A 76 -6.52 8.62 26.92
N ALA A 77 -7.57 7.83 27.16
CA ALA A 77 -8.68 7.58 26.25
C ALA A 77 -10.02 7.74 27.00
N PRO A 78 -11.15 7.96 26.27
CA PRO A 78 -12.47 8.00 26.88
C PRO A 78 -12.86 6.67 27.52
N GLY A 79 -13.73 6.73 28.53
CA GLY A 79 -14.22 5.59 29.30
C GLY A 79 -13.38 5.32 30.55
N GLU A 80 -13.92 4.52 31.45
CA GLU A 80 -13.25 4.05 32.66
C GLU A 80 -12.90 2.58 32.54
N THR A 81 -11.70 2.22 32.96
CA THR A 81 -11.19 0.83 32.89
C THR A 81 -10.28 0.55 34.10
N ALA A 82 -9.77 -0.68 34.18
CA ALA A 82 -8.80 -1.08 35.20
C ALA A 82 -7.50 -0.24 35.22
N THR A 83 -7.22 0.54 34.15
CA THR A 83 -6.07 1.45 34.07
C THR A 83 -6.34 2.85 34.62
N SER A 84 -7.53 3.10 35.19
CA SER A 84 -7.87 4.34 35.89
C SER A 84 -7.24 4.42 37.29
N LYS A 85 -5.90 4.23 37.36
CA LYS A 85 -5.09 4.29 38.59
C LYS A 85 -4.18 5.52 38.58
N PRO A 86 -3.74 5.99 39.76
CA PRO A 86 -2.82 7.13 39.80
C PRO A 86 -1.48 6.83 39.10
N PHE A 87 -1.03 7.76 38.25
CA PHE A 87 0.31 7.82 37.70
C PHE A 87 1.01 9.07 38.26
N LYS A 88 2.10 8.90 38.98
CA LYS A 88 2.79 9.99 39.70
C LYS A 88 1.85 10.86 40.54
N GLY A 89 0.91 10.24 41.23
CA GLY A 89 -0.07 10.94 42.07
C GLY A 89 -1.24 11.59 41.30
N MET A 90 -1.25 11.54 40.00
CA MET A 90 -2.29 12.11 39.14
C MET A 90 -3.24 11.03 38.62
N MET A 91 -4.54 11.24 38.77
CA MET A 91 -5.55 10.42 38.14
C MET A 91 -5.72 10.83 36.66
N PRO A 92 -6.16 9.92 35.78
CA PRO A 92 -6.60 10.33 34.44
C PRO A 92 -7.72 11.35 34.54
N PRO A 93 -7.93 12.21 33.51
CA PRO A 93 -9.04 13.16 33.53
C PRO A 93 -10.41 12.48 33.74
N PRO A 94 -11.41 13.15 34.35
CA PRO A 94 -12.71 12.57 34.61
C PRO A 94 -13.34 11.91 33.36
N GLY A 95 -13.88 10.69 33.52
CA GLY A 95 -14.44 9.89 32.43
C GLY A 95 -13.40 9.33 31.45
N ARG A 96 -12.14 9.25 31.84
CA ARG A 96 -11.03 8.72 31.04
C ARG A 96 -10.18 7.72 31.82
N HIS A 97 -9.41 6.94 31.07
CA HIS A 97 -8.43 5.99 31.59
C HIS A 97 -7.10 6.16 30.86
N TRP A 98 -6.02 5.67 31.44
CA TRP A 98 -4.72 5.60 30.74
C TRP A 98 -4.80 4.53 29.64
N ARG A 99 -4.19 4.82 28.50
CA ARG A 99 -4.14 3.89 27.33
C ARG A 99 -3.29 2.64 27.59
N THR A 100 -2.53 2.63 28.69
CA THR A 100 -1.71 1.50 29.12
C THR A 100 -1.70 1.45 30.65
N ASP A 101 -1.12 0.42 31.23
CA ASP A 101 -0.95 0.28 32.67
C ASP A 101 0.08 1.29 33.23
N VAL A 102 0.03 1.51 34.54
CA VAL A 102 0.89 2.53 35.22
C VAL A 102 2.36 2.13 35.17
N ALA A 103 2.69 0.84 35.23
CA ALA A 103 4.08 0.40 35.15
C ALA A 103 4.73 0.75 33.82
N THR A 104 3.99 0.60 32.73
CA THR A 104 4.42 1.04 31.39
C THR A 104 4.58 2.56 31.31
N LEU A 105 3.68 3.33 31.95
CA LEU A 105 3.81 4.79 32.01
C LEU A 105 5.05 5.23 32.79
N GLU A 106 5.34 4.58 33.91
CA GLU A 106 6.56 4.84 34.70
C GLU A 106 7.84 4.51 33.93
N GLN A 107 7.79 3.43 33.12
CA GLN A 107 8.92 3.09 32.26
C GLN A 107 9.12 4.16 31.18
N TRP A 108 8.05 4.59 30.50
CA TRP A 108 8.15 5.67 29.50
C TRP A 108 8.66 6.98 30.09
N ASP A 109 8.32 7.27 31.34
CA ASP A 109 8.81 8.48 32.02
C ASP A 109 10.30 8.37 32.33
N LYS A 110 10.77 7.20 32.82
CA LYS A 110 12.21 6.92 33.06
C LYS A 110 13.01 7.01 31.74
N ASP A 111 12.43 6.54 30.63
CA ASP A 111 13.05 6.56 29.31
C ASP A 111 12.98 7.94 28.63
N GLY A 112 12.44 8.97 29.33
CA GLY A 112 12.30 10.33 28.79
C GLY A 112 11.26 10.45 27.67
N LEU A 113 10.37 9.45 27.53
CA LEU A 113 9.31 9.40 26.50
C LEU A 113 8.03 10.13 26.92
N ILE A 114 7.93 10.59 28.16
CA ILE A 114 6.82 11.43 28.63
C ILE A 114 7.27 12.91 28.62
N GLU A 115 6.43 13.72 28.02
CA GLU A 115 6.50 15.18 28.07
C GLU A 115 5.33 15.70 28.88
N TRP A 116 5.61 16.51 29.86
CA TRP A 116 4.60 17.17 30.69
C TRP A 116 4.24 18.51 30.07
N SER A 117 2.95 18.70 29.76
CA SER A 117 2.47 20.00 29.26
C SER A 117 2.48 21.05 30.38
N ASP A 118 2.40 22.33 30.02
CA ASP A 118 2.35 23.46 30.96
C ASP A 118 1.21 23.31 31.99
N ASN A 119 0.13 22.63 31.63
CA ASN A 119 -0.99 22.32 32.51
C ASN A 119 -0.78 21.02 33.31
N GLY A 120 0.44 20.46 33.36
CA GLY A 120 0.78 19.26 34.09
C GLY A 120 0.22 17.95 33.50
N ASN A 121 -0.31 17.95 32.28
CA ASN A 121 -0.82 16.71 31.67
C ASN A 121 0.30 15.94 30.97
N PRO A 122 0.45 14.62 31.26
CA PRO A 122 1.48 13.81 30.60
C PRO A 122 1.06 13.45 29.17
N ARG A 123 2.03 13.53 28.26
CA ARG A 123 1.88 13.19 26.84
C ARG A 123 3.06 12.31 26.41
N LYS A 124 2.80 11.31 25.58
CA LYS A 124 3.86 10.45 25.04
C LYS A 124 4.51 11.12 23.84
N LYS A 125 5.84 11.17 23.83
CA LYS A 125 6.62 11.52 22.64
C LYS A 125 6.51 10.40 21.60
N VAL A 126 6.34 10.78 20.34
CA VAL A 126 6.31 9.90 19.18
C VAL A 126 7.28 10.44 18.16
N PHE A 127 8.31 9.69 17.85
CA PHE A 127 9.39 10.11 16.96
C PHE A 127 9.09 9.80 15.50
N ALA A 128 9.53 10.69 14.61
CA ALA A 128 9.32 10.55 13.17
C ALA A 128 10.06 9.33 12.61
N ASP A 129 11.27 9.07 13.08
CA ASP A 129 12.15 7.95 12.67
C ASP A 129 11.66 6.57 13.15
N GLU A 130 10.73 6.53 14.10
CA GLU A 130 10.07 5.30 14.55
C GLU A 130 8.78 4.97 13.76
N ARG A 131 8.39 5.85 12.84
CA ARG A 131 7.19 5.68 12.03
C ARG A 131 7.52 5.19 10.63
N LYS A 132 6.74 4.23 10.16
CA LYS A 132 6.90 3.67 8.80
C LYS A 132 6.49 4.64 7.68
N GLY A 133 5.90 5.77 8.03
CA GLY A 133 5.30 6.72 7.09
C GLY A 133 3.83 7.00 7.41
N LYS A 134 3.17 7.69 6.50
CA LYS A 134 1.71 7.92 6.55
C LYS A 134 0.98 6.80 5.81
N ARG A 135 -0.17 6.41 6.33
CA ARG A 135 -1.03 5.41 5.68
C ARG A 135 -1.50 5.92 4.33
N THR A 136 -1.37 5.11 3.30
CA THR A 136 -1.93 5.42 1.99
C THR A 136 -3.45 5.49 2.09
N GLN A 137 -4.03 6.54 1.56
CA GLN A 137 -5.49 6.76 1.52
C GLN A 137 -6.04 6.33 0.15
N ASP A 138 -7.29 6.66 -0.13
CA ASP A 138 -8.03 6.27 -1.35
C ASP A 138 -7.85 7.24 -2.54
N VAL A 139 -6.97 8.24 -2.42
CA VAL A 139 -6.59 9.13 -3.51
C VAL A 139 -5.09 9.01 -3.78
N TRP A 140 -4.73 8.40 -4.93
CA TRP A 140 -3.35 8.13 -5.30
C TRP A 140 -2.85 9.10 -6.36
N THR A 141 -1.92 9.95 -5.99
CA THR A 141 -1.37 11.00 -6.87
C THR A 141 0.06 10.69 -7.35
N SER A 142 0.75 9.76 -6.70
CA SER A 142 2.17 9.47 -6.90
C SER A 142 2.46 8.47 -8.02
N TYR A 143 1.44 7.77 -8.54
CA TYR A 143 1.60 6.64 -9.46
C TYR A 143 1.10 6.96 -10.87
N LYS A 144 1.70 7.96 -11.54
CA LYS A 144 1.36 8.29 -12.93
C LYS A 144 1.92 7.25 -13.88
N ASP A 145 1.18 6.96 -14.95
CA ASP A 145 1.63 6.07 -16.01
C ASP A 145 2.84 6.66 -16.76
N PRO A 146 3.67 5.82 -17.39
CA PRO A 146 4.80 6.28 -18.19
C PRO A 146 4.37 7.28 -19.27
N GLN A 147 5.16 8.33 -19.48
CA GLN A 147 4.91 9.31 -20.54
C GLN A 147 5.18 8.70 -21.93
N TYR A 148 6.12 7.76 -22.01
CA TYR A 148 6.53 7.05 -23.23
C TYR A 148 6.41 5.54 -22.97
N PRO A 149 5.20 4.98 -22.99
CA PRO A 149 4.99 3.57 -22.71
C PRO A 149 5.47 2.69 -23.85
N ILE A 150 5.99 1.50 -23.53
CA ILE A 150 6.33 0.45 -24.50
C ILE A 150 5.05 -0.17 -25.08
N TYR A 151 3.99 -0.17 -24.31
CA TYR A 151 2.66 -0.64 -24.70
C TYR A 151 1.60 0.42 -24.38
N PRO A 152 0.59 0.68 -25.24
CA PRO A 152 -0.32 1.82 -25.11
C PRO A 152 -1.05 1.95 -23.77
N THR A 153 -1.25 0.85 -23.06
CA THR A 153 -1.96 0.81 -21.77
C THR A 153 -1.05 0.43 -20.61
N GLU A 154 0.27 0.54 -20.79
CA GLU A 154 1.25 0.20 -19.77
C GLU A 154 1.01 0.98 -18.48
N LYS A 155 0.99 0.27 -17.36
CA LYS A 155 0.79 0.84 -16.03
C LYS A 155 2.11 1.16 -15.35
N ASN A 156 2.07 2.12 -14.44
CA ASN A 156 3.20 2.41 -13.58
C ASN A 156 3.53 1.18 -12.71
N GLU A 157 4.79 0.75 -12.75
CA GLU A 157 5.25 -0.44 -12.02
C GLU A 157 5.08 -0.29 -10.49
N GLY A 158 5.46 0.85 -9.91
CA GLY A 158 5.30 1.12 -8.48
C GLY A 158 3.85 1.08 -8.01
N PHE A 159 2.91 1.42 -8.90
CA PHE A 159 1.48 1.26 -8.66
C PHE A 159 1.08 -0.22 -8.52
N ILE A 160 1.54 -1.06 -9.45
CA ILE A 160 1.26 -2.50 -9.42
C ILE A 160 1.98 -3.15 -8.23
N GLU A 161 3.22 -2.76 -7.97
CA GLU A 161 4.00 -3.23 -6.82
C GLU A 161 3.27 -2.98 -5.49
N MET A 162 2.75 -1.77 -5.31
CA MET A 162 2.00 -1.39 -4.11
C MET A 162 0.76 -2.27 -3.94
N ILE A 163 -0.04 -2.52 -5.01
CA ILE A 163 -1.21 -3.39 -4.97
C ILE A 163 -0.83 -4.82 -4.58
N ILE A 164 0.19 -5.40 -5.24
CA ILE A 164 0.62 -6.77 -4.99
C ILE A 164 1.14 -6.93 -3.56
N LYS A 165 1.98 -6.01 -3.08
CA LYS A 165 2.51 -6.03 -1.70
C LYS A 165 1.39 -5.92 -0.66
N THR A 166 0.38 -5.11 -0.93
CA THR A 166 -0.74 -4.88 0.00
C THR A 166 -1.65 -6.10 0.12
N SER A 167 -1.89 -6.81 -0.98
CA SER A 167 -2.96 -7.81 -1.09
C SER A 167 -2.47 -9.26 -1.22
N SER A 168 -1.17 -9.52 -1.11
CA SER A 168 -0.62 -10.87 -1.25
C SER A 168 0.62 -11.11 -0.38
N ASN A 169 0.89 -12.39 -0.07
CA ASN A 169 2.12 -12.86 0.55
C ASN A 169 3.10 -13.35 -0.51
N LYS A 170 4.36 -13.64 -0.12
CA LYS A 170 5.25 -14.46 -0.94
C LYS A 170 4.56 -15.77 -1.29
N ASP A 171 4.85 -16.31 -2.46
CA ASP A 171 4.30 -17.55 -3.01
C ASP A 171 2.77 -17.52 -3.26
N SER A 172 2.10 -16.38 -3.04
CA SER A 172 0.71 -16.19 -3.46
C SER A 172 0.60 -16.19 -4.97
N ILE A 173 -0.58 -16.58 -5.49
CA ILE A 173 -0.89 -16.49 -6.92
C ILE A 173 -1.48 -15.11 -7.22
N VAL A 174 -0.86 -14.41 -8.17
CA VAL A 174 -1.34 -13.14 -8.74
C VAL A 174 -1.88 -13.42 -10.15
N MET A 175 -3.13 -13.10 -10.39
CA MET A 175 -3.77 -13.30 -11.70
C MET A 175 -4.12 -11.94 -12.32
N ASP A 176 -3.71 -11.76 -13.58
CA ASP A 176 -4.13 -10.62 -14.41
C ASP A 176 -4.79 -11.14 -15.67
N PRO A 177 -6.15 -11.09 -15.77
CA PRO A 177 -6.89 -11.61 -16.91
C PRO A 177 -6.85 -10.70 -18.13
N PHE A 178 -6.15 -9.55 -18.07
CA PHE A 178 -5.94 -8.60 -19.15
C PHE A 178 -4.51 -8.05 -19.09
N CYS A 179 -3.52 -8.95 -19.07
CA CYS A 179 -2.16 -8.66 -18.65
C CYS A 179 -1.39 -7.70 -19.56
N GLY A 180 -1.85 -7.47 -20.80
CA GLY A 180 -1.20 -6.55 -21.73
C GLY A 180 0.27 -6.89 -21.95
N SER A 181 1.15 -5.91 -21.74
CA SER A 181 2.61 -6.06 -21.82
C SER A 181 3.24 -6.86 -20.68
N GLY A 182 2.46 -7.33 -19.71
CA GLY A 182 2.95 -8.18 -18.61
C GLY A 182 3.56 -7.44 -17.42
N THR A 183 3.32 -6.14 -17.24
CA THR A 183 3.84 -5.40 -16.08
C THR A 183 3.44 -6.05 -14.75
N THR A 184 2.19 -6.47 -14.61
CA THR A 184 1.70 -7.18 -13.42
C THR A 184 2.47 -8.47 -13.17
N LEU A 185 2.72 -9.23 -14.23
CA LEU A 185 3.39 -10.54 -14.15
C LEU A 185 4.85 -10.39 -13.74
N GLU A 186 5.57 -9.47 -14.37
CA GLU A 186 6.95 -9.15 -14.04
C GLU A 186 7.08 -8.67 -12.60
N THR A 187 6.23 -7.72 -12.18
CA THR A 187 6.23 -7.22 -10.81
C THR A 187 5.94 -8.33 -9.80
N ALA A 188 4.99 -9.21 -10.09
CA ALA A 188 4.68 -10.37 -9.24
C ALA A 188 5.88 -11.31 -9.12
N SER A 189 6.55 -11.60 -10.24
CA SER A 189 7.78 -12.42 -10.28
C SER A 189 8.89 -11.80 -9.43
N CYS A 190 9.19 -10.51 -9.61
CA CYS A 190 10.19 -9.77 -8.82
C CYS A 190 9.91 -9.81 -7.31
N LEU A 191 8.64 -9.88 -6.94
CA LEU A 191 8.19 -9.94 -5.55
C LEU A 191 8.08 -11.38 -5.02
N SER A 192 8.53 -12.39 -5.74
CA SER A 192 8.42 -13.83 -5.38
C SER A 192 6.95 -14.27 -5.23
N ARG A 193 6.11 -13.89 -6.19
CA ARG A 193 4.75 -14.41 -6.34
C ARG A 193 4.68 -15.28 -7.59
N THR A 194 3.88 -16.34 -7.54
CA THR A 194 3.46 -17.05 -8.75
C THR A 194 2.46 -16.20 -9.51
N TRP A 195 2.47 -16.22 -10.82
CA TRP A 195 1.56 -15.39 -11.61
C TRP A 195 0.85 -16.18 -12.72
N ILE A 196 -0.32 -15.67 -13.08
CA ILE A 196 -1.11 -16.12 -14.23
C ILE A 196 -1.51 -14.89 -15.03
N GLY A 197 -1.10 -14.80 -16.28
CA GLY A 197 -1.48 -13.74 -17.20
C GLY A 197 -2.33 -14.26 -18.35
N ILE A 198 -3.39 -13.54 -18.68
CA ILE A 198 -4.25 -13.83 -19.83
C ILE A 198 -4.38 -12.57 -20.68
N ASP A 199 -4.27 -12.70 -21.98
CA ASP A 199 -4.58 -11.62 -22.93
C ASP A 199 -5.01 -12.23 -24.26
N ASN A 200 -5.83 -11.52 -25.04
CA ASN A 200 -6.28 -11.94 -26.36
C ASN A 200 -5.55 -11.22 -27.51
N SER A 201 -4.60 -10.34 -27.20
CA SER A 201 -3.81 -9.59 -28.18
C SER A 201 -2.48 -10.28 -28.44
N ASP A 202 -2.25 -10.72 -29.68
CA ASP A 202 -0.95 -11.29 -30.10
C ASP A 202 0.22 -10.33 -29.82
N LEU A 203 0.00 -9.03 -30.00
CA LEU A 203 1.00 -8.02 -29.71
C LEU A 203 1.33 -7.98 -28.21
N ALA A 204 0.32 -8.01 -27.34
CA ALA A 204 0.50 -8.04 -25.88
C ALA A 204 1.30 -9.27 -25.47
N ILE A 205 0.89 -10.45 -25.92
CA ILE A 205 1.57 -11.73 -25.66
C ILE A 205 3.03 -11.70 -26.14
N LYS A 206 3.26 -11.17 -27.35
CA LYS A 206 4.64 -11.05 -27.88
C LYS A 206 5.52 -10.16 -27.01
N ILE A 207 5.00 -9.02 -26.55
CA ILE A 207 5.73 -8.10 -25.66
C ILE A 207 5.95 -8.74 -24.30
N ALA A 208 4.93 -9.37 -23.70
CA ALA A 208 5.06 -10.06 -22.43
C ALA A 208 6.12 -11.18 -22.50
N LYS A 209 6.09 -12.03 -23.54
CA LYS A 209 7.09 -13.07 -23.76
C LYS A 209 8.50 -12.50 -23.89
N LYS A 210 8.69 -11.38 -24.60
CA LYS A 210 10.00 -10.72 -24.72
C LYS A 210 10.48 -10.25 -23.35
N ARG A 211 9.61 -9.66 -22.52
CA ARG A 211 9.94 -9.19 -21.17
C ARG A 211 10.48 -10.32 -20.29
N PHE A 212 9.90 -11.51 -20.37
CA PHE A 212 10.38 -12.70 -19.64
C PHE A 212 11.55 -13.39 -20.31
N GLY A 213 11.60 -13.44 -21.66
CA GLY A 213 12.67 -14.07 -22.42
C GLY A 213 14.02 -13.38 -22.24
N ASP A 214 14.03 -12.06 -22.27
CA ASP A 214 15.25 -11.26 -22.07
C ASP A 214 15.72 -11.28 -20.61
N ASN A 215 14.85 -11.60 -19.65
CA ASN A 215 15.11 -11.59 -18.20
C ASN A 215 15.05 -12.99 -17.55
N ALA A 216 14.75 -14.04 -18.28
CA ALA A 216 14.62 -15.40 -17.73
C ALA A 216 15.85 -15.87 -16.94
N SER A 217 17.05 -15.45 -17.36
CA SER A 217 18.30 -15.74 -16.64
C SER A 217 18.48 -14.96 -15.33
N LEU A 218 17.81 -13.80 -15.19
CA LEU A 218 17.89 -12.95 -14.00
C LEU A 218 16.92 -13.41 -12.91
N PHE A 219 15.76 -13.94 -13.28
CA PHE A 219 14.69 -14.31 -12.33
C PHE A 219 14.56 -15.82 -12.10
N GLY A 220 15.24 -16.65 -12.92
CA GLY A 220 15.31 -18.10 -12.73
C GLY A 220 13.96 -18.82 -12.71
N GLN A 221 12.90 -18.18 -13.23
CA GLN A 221 11.56 -18.76 -13.30
C GLN A 221 11.22 -19.14 -14.74
N ASP A 222 11.04 -20.44 -14.97
CA ASP A 222 10.39 -20.95 -16.17
C ASP A 222 8.89 -20.65 -16.10
N TYR A 223 8.29 -20.35 -17.25
CA TYR A 223 6.84 -20.20 -17.37
C TYR A 223 6.30 -21.03 -18.51
N ASP A 224 5.07 -21.51 -18.32
CA ASP A 224 4.32 -22.23 -19.36
C ASP A 224 3.47 -21.25 -20.16
N TYR A 225 3.45 -21.40 -21.48
CA TYR A 225 2.56 -20.66 -22.36
C TYR A 225 1.52 -21.61 -22.96
N ILE A 226 0.25 -21.26 -22.82
CA ILE A 226 -0.88 -22.01 -23.35
C ILE A 226 -1.67 -21.13 -24.32
N ASP A 227 -1.75 -21.52 -25.59
CA ASP A 227 -2.60 -20.90 -26.57
C ASP A 227 -3.95 -21.67 -26.61
N VAL A 228 -5.02 -21.00 -26.17
CA VAL A 228 -6.38 -21.57 -26.16
C VAL A 228 -7.21 -21.19 -27.39
N GLY A 229 -6.71 -20.27 -28.23
CA GLY A 229 -7.43 -19.78 -29.43
C GLY A 229 -7.32 -20.65 -30.66
N SER A 230 -6.32 -21.53 -30.74
CA SER A 230 -6.09 -22.42 -31.88
C SER A 230 -6.79 -23.79 -31.77
N GLN A 231 -7.55 -24.01 -30.71
CA GLN A 231 -8.24 -25.32 -30.51
C GLN A 231 -9.61 -25.35 -31.17
N THR A 232 -9.62 -25.73 -32.43
CA THR A 232 -10.83 -26.30 -33.08
C THR A 232 -10.97 -27.80 -32.81
N ASP A 233 -9.94 -28.47 -32.25
CA ASP A 233 -9.96 -29.88 -31.86
C ASP A 233 -9.24 -30.10 -30.53
N GLY A 234 -9.95 -30.70 -29.57
CA GLY A 234 -9.73 -30.93 -28.15
C GLY A 234 -8.35 -31.43 -27.63
N SER A 235 -7.25 -30.97 -28.15
CA SER A 235 -5.90 -31.27 -27.60
C SER A 235 -5.17 -30.03 -27.15
N CYS A 236 -4.90 -29.93 -25.86
CA CYS A 236 -4.05 -28.94 -25.25
C CYS A 236 -2.60 -29.18 -25.65
N GLN A 237 -1.99 -28.28 -26.41
CA GLN A 237 -0.55 -28.32 -26.66
C GLN A 237 0.17 -27.47 -25.61
N THR A 238 0.74 -28.14 -24.64
CA THR A 238 1.73 -27.54 -23.74
C THR A 238 3.08 -27.46 -24.46
N MET A 239 3.58 -26.25 -24.72
CA MET A 239 4.96 -26.08 -25.12
C MET A 239 5.79 -25.80 -23.87
N SER A 240 6.42 -26.85 -23.34
CA SER A 240 7.52 -26.72 -22.37
C SER A 240 8.82 -26.45 -23.15
N LYS A 241 9.56 -25.45 -22.71
CA LYS A 241 10.97 -25.29 -23.08
C LYS A 241 11.80 -25.20 -21.84
#